data_c004e388f01025d4079a6fff515576e1
#
_entry.id   c004e388f01025d4079a6fff515576e1
#
_cell.length_a   1.000
_cell.length_b   1.000
_cell.length_c   1.000
_cell.angle_alpha   90.00
_cell.angle_beta   90.00
_cell.angle_gamma   90.00
#
_symmetry.space_group_name_H-M   'P 1'
#
loop_
_entity.id
_entity.type
_entity.pdbx_description
1 polymer ?
#
loop_
_entity_poly.entity_id
_entity_poly.type
_entity_poly.pdbx_seq_one_letter_code
_entity_poly.pdbx_strand_id
1 'polypeptide(L)'
;MDITMFLDQQGTDLPSFLSDQGIGLISTVIGFGIPFVILMKVALFFQELRTKFDDHDLLVKNNASVAIRQGSFFLALCIAIRSASPADLYGDTFISTAEIYLDFVLEGAGIIVLLFLARFWNDFVLLRGFSNNEELEKDNRGVALVEAGATIATGSIIYGANTGEGGNFITTLVFVLFGQLALTLFGKIYELITPLNMKEEIAKSNASAGLAFGGMLVALGFVLQTAVSGDSTNWSVDTFLFLASTIKGIAALLLVRWTVDKLVMHRIRLQDAVGNQNWSVLLLAECAIIGWALWIADFI
;
A
#
# COMPACT_ATOMS: atom_id res chain seq x y z
N MET A 1 31.62 -9.11 -22.76
CA MET A 1 31.98 -10.16 -21.81
C MET A 1 31.02 -11.31 -22.08
N ASP A 2 31.59 -12.47 -22.50
CA ASP A 2 30.74 -13.61 -22.88
C ASP A 2 30.17 -14.24 -21.61
N ILE A 3 28.86 -14.50 -21.59
CA ILE A 3 28.17 -15.07 -20.42
C ILE A 3 28.76 -16.42 -20.01
N THR A 4 29.20 -17.22 -20.96
CA THR A 4 29.89 -18.48 -20.73
C THR A 4 31.20 -18.32 -19.95
N MET A 5 31.97 -17.28 -20.26
CA MET A 5 33.23 -16.95 -19.58
C MET A 5 33.00 -16.49 -18.12
N PHE A 6 31.88 -15.81 -17.86
CA PHE A 6 31.48 -15.40 -16.49
C PHE A 6 31.06 -16.61 -15.64
N LEU A 7 30.29 -17.53 -16.23
CA LEU A 7 29.82 -18.72 -15.53
C LEU A 7 30.94 -19.71 -15.24
N ASP A 8 31.92 -19.83 -16.19
CA ASP A 8 33.09 -20.69 -16.04
C ASP A 8 34.01 -20.19 -14.89
N GLN A 9 34.09 -18.88 -14.66
CA GLN A 9 34.80 -18.29 -13.52
C GLN A 9 34.13 -18.63 -12.17
N GLN A 10 32.85 -18.97 -12.17
CA GLN A 10 32.08 -19.39 -10.98
C GLN A 10 32.02 -20.93 -10.84
N GLY A 11 32.64 -21.67 -11.73
CA GLY A 11 32.62 -23.13 -11.73
C GLY A 11 31.25 -23.73 -12.10
N THR A 12 30.39 -22.96 -12.75
CA THR A 12 29.02 -23.34 -13.12
C THR A 12 28.88 -23.34 -14.64
N ASP A 13 28.36 -24.40 -15.25
CA ASP A 13 28.06 -24.40 -16.69
C ASP A 13 26.66 -23.80 -16.95
N LEU A 14 26.44 -23.33 -18.18
CA LEU A 14 25.16 -22.68 -18.56
C LEU A 14 23.94 -23.61 -18.38
N PRO A 15 23.97 -24.93 -18.69
CA PRO A 15 22.85 -25.83 -18.45
C PRO A 15 22.52 -25.99 -16.97
N SER A 16 23.49 -26.16 -16.08
CA SER A 16 23.23 -26.26 -14.63
C SER A 16 22.71 -24.94 -14.07
N PHE A 17 23.28 -23.81 -14.47
CA PHE A 17 22.76 -22.48 -14.08
C PHE A 17 21.29 -22.29 -14.48
N LEU A 18 20.91 -22.63 -15.72
CA LEU A 18 19.53 -22.51 -16.19
C LEU A 18 18.59 -23.49 -15.47
N SER A 19 19.09 -24.72 -15.18
CA SER A 19 18.34 -25.70 -14.40
C SER A 19 18.08 -25.21 -12.98
N ASP A 20 19.10 -24.70 -12.29
CA ASP A 20 18.98 -24.21 -10.92
C ASP A 20 18.07 -22.97 -10.82
N GLN A 21 18.18 -22.06 -11.79
CA GLN A 21 17.27 -20.91 -11.88
C GLN A 21 15.83 -21.36 -12.17
N GLY A 22 15.63 -22.36 -13.02
CA GLY A 22 14.32 -22.90 -13.33
C GLY A 22 13.68 -23.61 -12.11
N ILE A 23 14.45 -24.41 -11.40
CA ILE A 23 14.00 -25.08 -10.16
C ILE A 23 13.71 -24.05 -9.06
N GLY A 24 14.57 -23.04 -8.89
CA GLY A 24 14.39 -21.96 -7.95
C GLY A 24 13.10 -21.16 -8.24
N LEU A 25 12.83 -20.83 -9.50
CA LEU A 25 11.61 -20.15 -9.90
C LEU A 25 10.35 -20.98 -9.60
N ILE A 26 10.37 -22.28 -9.95
CA ILE A 26 9.24 -23.19 -9.72
C ILE A 26 8.99 -23.35 -8.21
N SER A 27 10.04 -23.57 -7.41
CA SER A 27 9.91 -23.70 -5.95
C SER A 27 9.37 -22.43 -5.31
N THR A 28 9.82 -21.26 -5.76
CA THR A 28 9.31 -19.96 -5.27
C THR A 28 7.84 -19.76 -5.65
N VAL A 29 7.48 -19.96 -6.91
CA VAL A 29 6.10 -19.77 -7.38
C VAL A 29 5.14 -20.75 -6.71
N ILE A 30 5.51 -22.02 -6.56
CA ILE A 30 4.66 -23.03 -5.93
C ILE A 30 4.69 -22.87 -4.40
N GLY A 31 5.89 -22.74 -3.82
CA GLY A 31 6.09 -22.71 -2.37
C GLY A 31 5.48 -21.50 -1.69
N PHE A 32 5.59 -20.32 -2.28
CA PHE A 32 4.99 -19.08 -1.74
C PHE A 32 3.68 -18.70 -2.43
N GLY A 33 3.52 -19.00 -3.71
CA GLY A 33 2.31 -18.66 -4.46
C GLY A 33 1.08 -19.39 -3.94
N ILE A 34 1.17 -20.66 -3.59
CA ILE A 34 0.03 -21.43 -3.03
C ILE A 34 -0.39 -20.88 -1.66
N PRO A 35 0.51 -20.74 -0.66
CA PRO A 35 0.18 -20.08 0.61
C PRO A 35 -0.37 -18.67 0.42
N PHE A 36 0.20 -17.88 -0.48
CA PHE A 36 -0.29 -16.54 -0.78
C PHE A 36 -1.73 -16.54 -1.30
N VAL A 37 -2.08 -17.44 -2.24
CA VAL A 37 -3.45 -17.58 -2.74
C VAL A 37 -4.42 -18.01 -1.63
N ILE A 38 -3.97 -18.87 -0.71
CA ILE A 38 -4.77 -19.26 0.46
C ILE A 38 -5.01 -18.05 1.37
N LEU A 39 -3.96 -17.27 1.68
CA LEU A 39 -4.06 -16.05 2.48
C LEU A 39 -4.99 -15.02 1.81
N MET A 40 -4.91 -14.85 0.50
CA MET A 40 -5.84 -13.99 -0.25
C MET A 40 -7.30 -14.45 -0.11
N LYS A 41 -7.56 -15.75 -0.22
CA LYS A 41 -8.93 -16.29 -0.05
C LYS A 41 -9.45 -16.11 1.37
N VAL A 42 -8.59 -16.32 2.37
CA VAL A 42 -8.93 -16.06 3.78
C VAL A 42 -9.26 -14.59 3.98
N ALA A 43 -8.46 -13.70 3.40
CA ALA A 43 -8.70 -12.26 3.48
C ALA A 43 -10.03 -11.85 2.81
N LEU A 44 -10.35 -12.39 1.63
CA LEU A 44 -11.63 -12.16 0.96
C LEU A 44 -12.81 -12.65 1.82
N PHE A 45 -12.72 -13.84 2.35
CA PHE A 45 -13.76 -14.38 3.24
C PHE A 45 -14.04 -13.46 4.43
N PHE A 46 -13.01 -12.92 5.08
CA PHE A 46 -13.20 -11.95 6.16
C PHE A 46 -13.76 -10.61 5.68
N GLN A 47 -13.48 -10.19 4.45
CA GLN A 47 -14.11 -9.00 3.85
C GLN A 47 -15.60 -9.21 3.65
N GLU A 48 -16.01 -10.33 3.09
CA GLU A 48 -17.41 -10.69 2.86
C GLU A 48 -18.22 -10.75 4.15
N LEU A 49 -17.63 -11.26 5.25
CA LEU A 49 -18.28 -11.28 6.55
C LEU A 49 -18.64 -9.88 7.11
N ARG A 50 -17.97 -8.83 6.64
CA ARG A 50 -18.20 -7.45 7.08
C ARG A 50 -19.22 -6.71 6.22
N THR A 51 -19.53 -7.20 5.03
CA THR A 51 -20.49 -6.58 4.12
C THR A 51 -21.87 -7.21 4.31
N LYS A 52 -22.92 -6.39 4.18
CA LYS A 52 -24.31 -6.86 4.23
C LYS A 52 -24.81 -7.28 2.84
N PHE A 53 -23.99 -7.11 1.82
CA PHE A 53 -24.28 -7.42 0.43
C PHE A 53 -23.27 -8.44 -0.10
N ASP A 54 -23.65 -9.16 -1.13
CA ASP A 54 -22.78 -10.10 -1.82
C ASP A 54 -21.85 -9.34 -2.78
N ASP A 55 -20.56 -9.33 -2.46
CA ASP A 55 -19.53 -8.66 -3.27
C ASP A 55 -19.47 -9.25 -4.70
N HIS A 56 -19.66 -10.57 -4.83
CA HIS A 56 -19.63 -11.24 -6.13
C HIS A 56 -20.80 -10.82 -7.01
N ASP A 57 -22.00 -10.73 -6.45
CA ASP A 57 -23.18 -10.25 -7.18
C ASP A 57 -23.01 -8.81 -7.68
N LEU A 58 -22.40 -7.95 -6.87
CA LEU A 58 -22.13 -6.57 -7.27
C LEU A 58 -21.05 -6.48 -8.35
N LEU A 59 -20.02 -7.32 -8.29
CA LEU A 59 -19.00 -7.39 -9.33
C LEU A 59 -19.59 -7.86 -10.66
N VAL A 60 -20.46 -8.86 -10.67
CA VAL A 60 -21.19 -9.32 -11.87
C VAL A 60 -22.08 -8.21 -12.43
N LYS A 61 -22.64 -7.36 -11.57
CA LYS A 61 -23.43 -6.16 -11.98
C LYS A 61 -22.55 -4.96 -12.38
N ASN A 62 -21.22 -5.16 -12.52
CA ASN A 62 -20.28 -4.13 -12.92
C ASN A 62 -20.15 -2.96 -11.92
N ASN A 63 -20.28 -3.22 -10.60
CA ASN A 63 -20.03 -2.22 -9.58
C ASN A 63 -18.53 -1.97 -9.48
N ALA A 64 -18.09 -0.81 -9.96
CA ALA A 64 -16.68 -0.43 -9.99
C ALA A 64 -16.14 -0.14 -8.57
N SER A 65 -16.96 0.33 -7.66
CA SER A 65 -16.55 0.68 -6.30
C SER A 65 -16.14 -0.55 -5.49
N VAL A 66 -16.87 -1.65 -5.62
CA VAL A 66 -16.50 -2.95 -5.01
C VAL A 66 -15.22 -3.49 -5.63
N ALA A 67 -15.07 -3.39 -6.97
CA ALA A 67 -13.85 -3.81 -7.64
C ALA A 67 -12.62 -3.01 -7.19
N ILE A 68 -12.74 -1.67 -7.06
CA ILE A 68 -11.66 -0.79 -6.57
C ILE A 68 -11.29 -1.18 -5.14
N ARG A 69 -12.26 -1.41 -4.26
CA ARG A 69 -12.03 -1.84 -2.88
C ARG A 69 -11.27 -3.17 -2.80
N GLN A 70 -11.73 -4.19 -3.51
CA GLN A 70 -11.08 -5.50 -3.48
C GLN A 70 -9.69 -5.46 -4.12
N GLY A 71 -9.56 -4.80 -5.28
CA GLY A 71 -8.28 -4.64 -5.96
C GLY A 71 -7.24 -3.90 -5.11
N SER A 72 -7.65 -2.82 -4.43
CA SER A 72 -6.76 -2.09 -3.52
C SER A 72 -6.32 -2.92 -2.31
N PHE A 73 -7.20 -3.76 -1.78
CA PHE A 73 -6.83 -4.67 -0.70
C PHE A 73 -5.81 -5.72 -1.15
N PHE A 74 -5.99 -6.28 -2.35
CA PHE A 74 -4.99 -7.20 -2.92
C PHE A 74 -3.65 -6.52 -3.14
N LEU A 75 -3.64 -5.29 -3.68
CA LEU A 75 -2.41 -4.52 -3.85
C LEU A 75 -1.74 -4.24 -2.50
N ALA A 76 -2.50 -3.83 -1.48
CA ALA A 76 -1.98 -3.60 -0.15
C ALA A 76 -1.39 -4.86 0.47
N LEU A 77 -2.07 -6.02 0.31
CA LEU A 77 -1.56 -7.30 0.77
C LEU A 77 -0.29 -7.70 0.02
N CYS A 78 -0.25 -7.53 -1.32
CA CYS A 78 0.95 -7.80 -2.12
C CYS A 78 2.13 -6.92 -1.71
N ILE A 79 1.89 -5.64 -1.40
CA ILE A 79 2.93 -4.73 -0.93
C ILE A 79 3.44 -5.17 0.44
N ALA A 80 2.54 -5.38 1.39
CA ALA A 80 2.88 -5.70 2.77
C ALA A 80 3.57 -7.06 2.92
N ILE A 81 3.10 -8.10 2.22
CA ILE A 81 3.62 -9.46 2.36
C ILE A 81 5.06 -9.63 1.84
N ARG A 82 5.55 -8.67 1.06
CA ARG A 82 6.96 -8.66 0.65
C ARG A 82 7.92 -8.60 1.83
N SER A 83 7.50 -8.05 2.97
CA SER A 83 8.29 -8.03 4.20
C SER A 83 8.39 -9.39 4.89
N ALA A 84 7.43 -10.28 4.62
CA ALA A 84 7.43 -11.66 5.14
C ALA A 84 8.26 -12.62 4.26
N SER A 85 8.74 -12.17 3.10
CA SER A 85 9.54 -13.01 2.21
C SER A 85 10.95 -13.17 2.77
N PRO A 86 11.41 -14.40 3.06
CA PRO A 86 12.75 -14.64 3.57
C PRO A 86 13.81 -14.21 2.54
N ALA A 87 14.85 -13.52 3.03
CA ALA A 87 15.97 -13.09 2.19
C ALA A 87 16.77 -14.28 1.65
N ASP A 88 16.84 -15.39 2.41
CA ASP A 88 17.60 -16.60 2.09
C ASP A 88 16.66 -17.79 1.86
N LEU A 89 16.30 -18.00 0.60
CA LEU A 89 15.42 -19.11 0.16
C LEU A 89 16.10 -20.49 0.14
N TYR A 90 17.38 -20.58 0.45
CA TYR A 90 18.16 -21.80 0.33
C TYR A 90 18.48 -22.40 1.70
N GLY A 91 17.47 -23.01 2.32
CA GLY A 91 17.72 -23.94 3.42
C GLY A 91 18.17 -25.30 2.90
N ASP A 92 19.30 -25.80 3.39
CA ASP A 92 19.88 -27.09 2.98
C ASP A 92 19.06 -28.34 3.39
N THR A 93 17.96 -28.17 4.12
CA THR A 93 17.15 -29.29 4.62
C THR A 93 15.64 -29.06 4.42
N PHE A 94 14.88 -30.15 4.24
CA PHE A 94 13.41 -30.11 4.15
C PHE A 94 12.74 -29.46 5.37
N ILE A 95 13.32 -29.63 6.56
CA ILE A 95 12.79 -29.06 7.82
C ILE A 95 12.93 -27.54 7.80
N SER A 96 14.10 -27.01 7.43
CA SER A 96 14.30 -25.56 7.31
C SER A 96 13.38 -24.94 6.25
N THR A 97 13.11 -25.64 5.17
CA THR A 97 12.15 -25.22 4.14
C THR A 97 10.72 -25.18 4.67
N ALA A 98 10.30 -26.15 5.47
CA ALA A 98 8.97 -26.18 6.06
C ALA A 98 8.77 -25.06 7.10
N GLU A 99 9.78 -24.75 7.89
CA GLU A 99 9.78 -23.62 8.83
C GLU A 99 9.62 -22.29 8.10
N ILE A 100 10.38 -22.05 7.03
CA ILE A 100 10.28 -20.84 6.21
C ILE A 100 8.85 -20.62 5.67
N TYR A 101 8.20 -21.67 5.19
CA TYR A 101 6.81 -21.56 4.71
C TYR A 101 5.81 -21.32 5.84
N LEU A 102 6.03 -21.91 7.01
CA LEU A 102 5.20 -21.68 8.18
C LEU A 102 5.33 -20.23 8.65
N ASP A 103 6.53 -19.69 8.73
CA ASP A 103 6.80 -18.32 9.11
C ASP A 103 6.13 -17.34 8.12
N PHE A 104 6.27 -17.59 6.84
CA PHE A 104 5.58 -16.80 5.80
C PHE A 104 4.05 -16.79 5.99
N VAL A 105 3.44 -17.93 6.30
CA VAL A 105 1.99 -18.01 6.53
C VAL A 105 1.59 -17.30 7.82
N LEU A 106 2.36 -17.42 8.89
CA LEU A 106 2.08 -16.78 10.18
C LEU A 106 2.23 -15.26 10.08
N GLU A 107 3.30 -14.78 9.46
CA GLU A 107 3.51 -13.36 9.21
C GLU A 107 2.44 -12.80 8.26
N GLY A 108 2.14 -13.50 7.17
CA GLY A 108 1.07 -13.13 6.26
C GLY A 108 -0.30 -13.04 6.92
N ALA A 109 -0.60 -13.96 7.83
CA ALA A 109 -1.81 -13.89 8.64
C ALA A 109 -1.82 -12.66 9.58
N GLY A 110 -0.68 -12.36 10.20
CA GLY A 110 -0.49 -11.15 11.01
C GLY A 110 -0.69 -9.86 10.18
N ILE A 111 -0.13 -9.81 8.98
CA ILE A 111 -0.31 -8.70 8.04
C ILE A 111 -1.80 -8.52 7.68
N ILE A 112 -2.53 -9.59 7.42
CA ILE A 112 -3.97 -9.53 7.14
C ILE A 112 -4.72 -8.94 8.34
N VAL A 113 -4.41 -9.36 9.55
CA VAL A 113 -5.02 -8.80 10.78
C VAL A 113 -4.73 -7.32 10.90
N LEU A 114 -3.47 -6.89 10.67
CA LEU A 114 -3.09 -5.47 10.70
C LEU A 114 -3.83 -4.64 9.65
N LEU A 115 -3.97 -5.15 8.42
CA LEU A 115 -4.75 -4.50 7.35
C LEU A 115 -6.22 -4.33 7.75
N PHE A 116 -6.85 -5.33 8.38
CA PHE A 116 -8.23 -5.21 8.86
C PHE A 116 -8.38 -4.23 10.02
N LEU A 117 -7.46 -4.23 10.98
CA LEU A 117 -7.45 -3.27 12.08
C LEU A 117 -7.29 -1.83 11.59
N ALA A 118 -6.35 -1.63 10.68
CA ALA A 118 -6.12 -0.32 10.08
C ALA A 118 -7.31 0.14 9.20
N ARG A 119 -7.95 -0.78 8.48
CA ARG A 119 -9.17 -0.49 7.75
C ARG A 119 -10.29 -0.05 8.69
N PHE A 120 -10.50 -0.77 9.80
CA PHE A 120 -11.46 -0.36 10.83
C PHE A 120 -11.15 1.05 11.34
N TRP A 121 -9.86 1.36 11.58
CA TRP A 121 -9.43 2.70 11.96
C TRP A 121 -9.76 3.74 10.88
N ASN A 122 -9.45 3.45 9.61
CA ASN A 122 -9.68 4.36 8.49
C ASN A 122 -11.18 4.64 8.29
N ASP A 123 -12.03 3.62 8.40
CA ASP A 123 -13.49 3.76 8.32
C ASP A 123 -14.03 4.67 9.42
N PHE A 124 -13.51 4.53 10.65
CA PHE A 124 -14.01 5.24 11.80
C PHE A 124 -13.45 6.67 11.93
N VAL A 125 -12.21 6.91 11.49
CA VAL A 125 -11.49 8.17 11.72
C VAL A 125 -11.32 8.98 10.45
N LEU A 126 -10.78 8.38 9.38
CA LEU A 126 -10.45 9.08 8.13
C LEU A 126 -11.72 9.34 7.29
N LEU A 127 -12.58 8.32 7.13
CA LEU A 127 -13.82 8.37 6.36
C LEU A 127 -15.05 8.63 7.27
N ARG A 128 -14.83 9.24 8.42
CA ARG A 128 -15.90 9.55 9.36
C ARG A 128 -16.99 10.39 8.71
N GLY A 129 -18.22 9.88 8.74
CA GLY A 129 -19.40 10.55 8.18
C GLY A 129 -20.00 9.84 6.96
N PHE A 130 -19.32 8.81 6.46
CA PHE A 130 -19.87 7.93 5.44
C PHE A 130 -20.18 6.56 6.02
N SER A 131 -21.29 5.96 5.59
CA SER A 131 -21.50 4.51 5.71
C SER A 131 -20.80 3.85 4.52
N ASN A 132 -19.48 3.58 4.64
CA ASN A 132 -18.66 3.13 3.51
C ASN A 132 -19.29 1.96 2.75
N ASN A 133 -19.86 0.97 3.47
CA ASN A 133 -20.51 -0.17 2.83
C ASN A 133 -21.74 0.25 2.00
N GLU A 134 -22.59 1.15 2.51
CA GLU A 134 -23.76 1.62 1.77
C GLU A 134 -23.37 2.46 0.54
N GLU A 135 -22.33 3.26 0.66
CA GLU A 135 -21.81 4.06 -0.45
C GLU A 135 -21.19 3.17 -1.55
N LEU A 136 -20.48 2.12 -1.17
CA LEU A 136 -19.92 1.16 -2.13
C LEU A 136 -21.01 0.34 -2.83
N GLU A 137 -22.07 -0.04 -2.12
CA GLU A 137 -23.23 -0.71 -2.71
C GLU A 137 -23.90 0.14 -3.78
N LYS A 138 -23.95 1.47 -3.58
CA LYS A 138 -24.46 2.47 -4.55
C LYS A 138 -23.48 2.83 -5.67
N ASP A 139 -22.34 2.15 -5.79
CA ASP A 139 -21.25 2.46 -6.73
C ASP A 139 -20.66 3.87 -6.56
N ASN A 140 -20.53 4.36 -5.32
CA ASN A 140 -19.85 5.63 -5.05
C ASN A 140 -18.33 5.48 -5.22
N ARG A 141 -17.85 5.81 -6.42
CA ARG A 141 -16.43 5.72 -6.80
C ARG A 141 -15.54 6.72 -6.05
N GLY A 142 -16.10 7.85 -5.61
CA GLY A 142 -15.39 8.81 -4.79
C GLY A 142 -14.94 8.20 -3.47
N VAL A 143 -15.85 7.56 -2.74
CA VAL A 143 -15.56 6.85 -1.48
C VAL A 143 -14.62 5.68 -1.73
N ALA A 144 -14.87 4.87 -2.78
CA ALA A 144 -14.04 3.71 -3.11
C ALA A 144 -12.57 4.07 -3.36
N LEU A 145 -12.30 5.18 -4.07
CA LEU A 145 -10.95 5.63 -4.37
C LEU A 145 -10.21 6.15 -3.12
N VAL A 146 -10.91 6.81 -2.20
CA VAL A 146 -10.30 7.23 -0.92
C VAL A 146 -10.00 6.01 -0.05
N GLU A 147 -10.92 5.07 0.06
CA GLU A 147 -10.71 3.80 0.78
C GLU A 147 -9.54 3.02 0.18
N ALA A 148 -9.46 2.97 -1.16
CA ALA A 148 -8.36 2.33 -1.87
C ALA A 148 -7.01 2.99 -1.55
N GLY A 149 -6.95 4.31 -1.59
CA GLY A 149 -5.75 5.07 -1.25
C GLY A 149 -5.26 4.82 0.17
N ALA A 150 -6.18 4.86 1.14
CA ALA A 150 -5.88 4.58 2.54
C ALA A 150 -5.40 3.12 2.75
N THR A 151 -6.02 2.17 2.04
CA THR A 151 -5.68 0.74 2.13
C THR A 151 -4.30 0.46 1.57
N ILE A 152 -3.96 1.01 0.38
CA ILE A 152 -2.64 0.86 -0.24
C ILE A 152 -1.57 1.52 0.62
N ALA A 153 -1.84 2.73 1.12
CA ALA A 153 -0.94 3.43 2.05
C ALA A 153 -0.66 2.60 3.30
N THR A 154 -1.70 1.96 3.87
CA THR A 154 -1.56 1.06 5.00
C THR A 154 -0.66 -0.14 4.68
N GLY A 155 -0.84 -0.76 3.51
CA GLY A 155 0.03 -1.85 3.06
C GLY A 155 1.50 -1.44 2.98
N SER A 156 1.77 -0.24 2.48
CA SER A 156 3.11 0.34 2.42
C SER A 156 3.70 0.59 3.82
N ILE A 157 2.91 1.13 4.75
CA ILE A 157 3.33 1.35 6.14
C ILE A 157 3.64 0.02 6.83
N ILE A 158 2.80 -1.01 6.66
CA ILE A 158 3.04 -2.34 7.25
C ILE A 158 4.33 -2.94 6.69
N TYR A 159 4.54 -2.82 5.38
CA TYR A 159 5.80 -3.25 4.76
C TYR A 159 7.02 -2.58 5.42
N GLY A 160 7.01 -1.24 5.52
CA GLY A 160 8.10 -0.49 6.14
C GLY A 160 8.31 -0.85 7.61
N ALA A 161 7.23 -0.98 8.39
CA ALA A 161 7.31 -1.31 9.81
C ALA A 161 7.78 -2.75 10.09
N ASN A 162 7.69 -3.63 9.10
CA ASN A 162 8.10 -5.02 9.21
C ASN A 162 9.49 -5.29 8.57
N THR A 163 10.10 -4.26 7.95
CA THR A 163 11.47 -4.32 7.41
C THR A 163 12.47 -3.72 8.38
N GLY A 164 13.66 -4.31 8.46
CA GLY A 164 14.74 -3.90 9.37
C GLY A 164 15.03 -4.96 10.44
N GLU A 165 16.18 -4.82 11.09
CA GLU A 165 16.63 -5.73 12.14
C GLU A 165 16.28 -5.21 13.54
N GLY A 166 16.28 -6.09 14.53
CA GLY A 166 16.11 -5.73 15.95
C GLY A 166 14.67 -5.41 16.38
N GLY A 167 13.72 -5.34 15.43
CA GLY A 167 12.30 -5.17 15.71
C GLY A 167 11.62 -6.46 16.16
N ASN A 168 10.43 -6.32 16.72
CA ASN A 168 9.53 -7.43 17.08
C ASN A 168 8.09 -7.04 16.75
N PHE A 169 7.15 -7.96 16.94
CA PHE A 169 5.72 -7.72 16.66
C PHE A 169 5.16 -6.46 17.34
N ILE A 170 5.63 -6.13 18.57
CA ILE A 170 5.18 -4.92 19.29
C ILE A 170 5.71 -3.67 18.58
N THR A 171 6.96 -3.69 18.14
CA THR A 171 7.58 -2.60 17.38
C THR A 171 6.79 -2.33 16.08
N THR A 172 6.54 -3.38 15.31
CA THR A 172 5.71 -3.30 14.09
C THR A 172 4.34 -2.70 14.38
N LEU A 173 3.63 -3.19 15.42
CA LEU A 173 2.31 -2.70 15.79
C LEU A 173 2.32 -1.20 16.13
N VAL A 174 3.30 -0.75 16.91
CA VAL A 174 3.43 0.66 17.32
C VAL A 174 3.74 1.56 16.13
N PHE A 175 4.67 1.17 15.25
CA PHE A 175 4.99 1.97 14.07
C PHE A 175 3.89 1.97 13.01
N VAL A 176 3.13 0.87 12.85
CA VAL A 176 1.90 0.86 12.06
C VAL A 176 0.88 1.84 12.62
N LEU A 177 0.68 1.87 13.94
CA LEU A 177 -0.21 2.83 14.58
C LEU A 177 0.25 4.28 14.37
N PHE A 178 1.54 4.56 14.50
CA PHE A 178 2.11 5.89 14.21
C PHE A 178 1.88 6.28 12.75
N GLY A 179 2.07 5.36 11.81
CA GLY A 179 1.77 5.58 10.40
C GLY A 179 0.28 5.88 10.15
N GLN A 180 -0.64 5.18 10.82
CA GLN A 180 -2.09 5.45 10.73
C GLN A 180 -2.46 6.83 11.30
N LEU A 181 -1.83 7.23 12.41
CA LEU A 181 -2.00 8.57 12.97
C LEU A 181 -1.50 9.65 12.01
N ALA A 182 -0.34 9.43 11.36
CA ALA A 182 0.22 10.33 10.37
C ALA A 182 -0.69 10.45 9.13
N LEU A 183 -1.23 9.34 8.60
CA LEU A 183 -2.22 9.35 7.52
C LEU A 183 -3.47 10.15 7.89
N THR A 184 -3.98 9.95 9.10
CA THR A 184 -5.17 10.66 9.58
C THR A 184 -4.91 12.16 9.72
N LEU A 185 -3.76 12.53 10.28
CA LEU A 185 -3.35 13.92 10.45
C LEU A 185 -3.20 14.60 9.09
N PHE A 186 -2.53 13.93 8.15
CA PHE A 186 -2.38 14.44 6.80
C PHE A 186 -3.73 14.61 6.10
N GLY A 187 -4.64 13.66 6.23
CA GLY A 187 -5.99 13.79 5.67
C GLY A 187 -6.71 15.06 6.14
N LYS A 188 -6.59 15.39 7.44
CA LYS A 188 -7.13 16.63 7.99
C LYS A 188 -6.41 17.89 7.47
N ILE A 189 -5.08 17.83 7.38
CA ILE A 189 -4.28 18.94 6.80
C ILE A 189 -4.68 19.15 5.34
N TYR A 190 -4.83 18.07 4.57
CA TYR A 190 -5.23 18.13 3.18
C TYR A 190 -6.62 18.76 2.98
N GLU A 191 -7.60 18.42 3.83
CA GLU A 191 -8.91 19.06 3.84
C GLU A 191 -8.83 20.57 4.13
N LEU A 192 -7.95 20.98 5.06
CA LEU A 192 -7.77 22.39 5.43
C LEU A 192 -7.13 23.24 4.33
N ILE A 193 -6.17 22.67 3.60
CA ILE A 193 -5.45 23.42 2.53
C ILE A 193 -6.16 23.35 1.18
N THR A 194 -7.10 22.42 1.00
CA THR A 194 -7.87 22.28 -0.23
C THR A 194 -9.09 23.19 -0.17
N PRO A 195 -9.27 24.13 -1.11
CA PRO A 195 -10.36 25.11 -1.06
C PRO A 195 -11.74 24.52 -1.40
N LEU A 196 -11.80 23.27 -1.88
CA LEU A 196 -13.03 22.55 -2.12
C LEU A 196 -13.41 21.71 -0.88
N ASN A 197 -14.70 21.60 -0.59
CA ASN A 197 -15.19 20.68 0.41
C ASN A 197 -15.10 19.24 -0.12
N MET A 198 -13.93 18.63 0.08
CA MET A 198 -13.65 17.28 -0.44
C MET A 198 -14.67 16.25 0.03
N LYS A 199 -15.16 16.37 1.27
CA LYS A 199 -16.18 15.46 1.80
C LYS A 199 -17.49 15.54 1.02
N GLU A 200 -17.96 16.76 0.72
CA GLU A 200 -19.17 16.93 -0.08
C GLU A 200 -19.01 16.40 -1.50
N GLU A 201 -17.87 16.63 -2.12
CA GLU A 201 -17.60 16.15 -3.47
C GLU A 201 -17.52 14.60 -3.51
N ILE A 202 -16.86 13.98 -2.54
CA ILE A 202 -16.79 12.54 -2.40
C ILE A 202 -18.18 11.95 -2.14
N ALA A 203 -19.01 12.59 -1.31
CA ALA A 203 -20.39 12.18 -1.05
C ALA A 203 -21.28 12.20 -2.32
N LYS A 204 -21.01 13.13 -3.25
CA LYS A 204 -21.68 13.20 -4.56
C LYS A 204 -21.17 12.18 -5.58
N SER A 205 -20.38 11.20 -5.15
CA SER A 205 -19.74 10.21 -6.05
C SER A 205 -18.78 10.82 -7.07
N ASN A 206 -18.16 11.96 -6.75
CA ASN A 206 -17.14 12.58 -7.58
C ASN A 206 -15.84 11.75 -7.54
N ALA A 207 -15.63 10.94 -8.57
CA ALA A 207 -14.45 10.10 -8.70
C ALA A 207 -13.15 10.92 -8.77
N SER A 208 -13.21 12.15 -9.32
CA SER A 208 -12.05 13.06 -9.38
C SER A 208 -11.61 13.50 -7.98
N ALA A 209 -12.56 13.82 -7.09
CA ALA A 209 -12.27 14.15 -5.70
C ALA A 209 -11.69 12.95 -4.95
N GLY A 210 -12.31 11.77 -5.15
CA GLY A 210 -11.81 10.50 -4.59
C GLY A 210 -10.38 10.18 -5.04
N LEU A 211 -10.09 10.35 -6.32
CA LEU A 211 -8.78 10.10 -6.90
C LEU A 211 -7.72 11.08 -6.39
N ALA A 212 -8.06 12.38 -6.32
CA ALA A 212 -7.15 13.41 -5.80
C ALA A 212 -6.79 13.17 -4.32
N PHE A 213 -7.74 12.79 -3.51
CA PHE A 213 -7.48 12.52 -2.10
C PHE A 213 -6.85 11.13 -1.89
N GLY A 214 -7.38 10.10 -2.54
CA GLY A 214 -6.85 8.73 -2.46
C GLY A 214 -5.42 8.63 -3.00
N GLY A 215 -5.11 9.30 -4.14
CA GLY A 215 -3.76 9.34 -4.71
C GLY A 215 -2.75 10.00 -3.78
N MET A 216 -3.14 11.09 -3.12
CA MET A 216 -2.29 11.73 -2.10
C MET A 216 -2.04 10.82 -0.89
N LEU A 217 -3.03 10.01 -0.47
CA LEU A 217 -2.83 9.02 0.60
C LEU A 217 -1.86 7.93 0.17
N VAL A 218 -1.94 7.44 -1.07
CA VAL A 218 -0.96 6.48 -1.62
C VAL A 218 0.44 7.05 -1.61
N ALA A 219 0.61 8.29 -2.12
CA ALA A 219 1.88 8.98 -2.15
C ALA A 219 2.47 9.14 -0.74
N LEU A 220 1.65 9.52 0.23
CA LEU A 220 2.06 9.60 1.64
C LEU A 220 2.40 8.22 2.20
N GLY A 221 1.68 7.16 1.81
CA GLY A 221 1.95 5.80 2.22
C GLY A 221 3.37 5.35 1.87
N PHE A 222 3.86 5.67 0.67
CA PHE A 222 5.24 5.37 0.28
C PHE A 222 6.28 6.20 1.05
N VAL A 223 5.98 7.46 1.33
CA VAL A 223 6.82 8.30 2.19
C VAL A 223 6.88 7.74 3.62
N LEU A 224 5.73 7.36 4.18
CA LEU A 224 5.66 6.78 5.52
C LEU A 224 6.30 5.38 5.57
N GLN A 225 6.24 4.60 4.51
CA GLN A 225 6.96 3.33 4.40
C GLN A 225 8.43 3.52 4.74
N THR A 226 9.10 4.49 4.12
CA THR A 226 10.52 4.78 4.41
C THR A 226 10.71 5.37 5.80
N ALA A 227 9.79 6.22 6.26
CA ALA A 227 9.88 6.83 7.59
C ALA A 227 9.75 5.81 8.75
N VAL A 228 9.05 4.69 8.54
CA VAL A 228 8.90 3.62 9.54
C VAL A 228 9.87 2.46 9.35
N SER A 229 10.57 2.39 8.18
CA SER A 229 11.55 1.35 7.91
C SER A 229 12.88 1.64 8.61
N GLY A 230 13.61 0.57 8.92
CA GLY A 230 14.94 0.63 9.49
C GLY A 230 15.08 -0.21 10.75
N ASP A 231 16.34 -0.31 11.21
CA ASP A 231 16.68 -1.13 12.38
C ASP A 231 16.19 -0.50 13.67
N SER A 232 15.51 -1.28 14.50
CA SER A 232 15.03 -0.81 15.80
C SER A 232 16.15 -0.92 16.84
N THR A 233 16.64 0.22 17.27
CA THR A 233 17.77 0.32 18.22
C THR A 233 17.34 0.87 19.57
N ASN A 234 16.55 1.94 19.58
CA ASN A 234 16.10 2.62 20.77
C ASN A 234 14.81 3.39 20.52
N TRP A 235 13.78 3.14 21.32
CA TRP A 235 12.45 3.74 21.20
C TRP A 235 12.45 5.26 21.05
N SER A 236 13.29 5.97 21.79
CA SER A 236 13.34 7.44 21.74
C SER A 236 13.95 7.93 20.44
N VAL A 237 15.01 7.27 19.98
CA VAL A 237 15.68 7.61 18.72
C VAL A 237 14.78 7.27 17.54
N ASP A 238 14.22 6.05 17.52
CA ASP A 238 13.37 5.55 16.44
C ASP A 238 12.11 6.41 16.29
N THR A 239 11.46 6.79 17.42
CA THR A 239 10.32 7.71 17.40
C THR A 239 10.70 9.10 16.90
N PHE A 240 11.85 9.63 17.31
CA PHE A 240 12.32 10.93 16.81
C PHE A 240 12.61 10.91 15.31
N LEU A 241 13.28 9.86 14.82
CA LEU A 241 13.57 9.68 13.40
C LEU A 241 12.29 9.55 12.59
N PHE A 242 11.34 8.75 13.05
CA PHE A 242 10.02 8.64 12.43
C PHE A 242 9.32 10.01 12.31
N LEU A 243 9.25 10.77 13.40
CA LEU A 243 8.60 12.10 13.39
C LEU A 243 9.32 13.06 12.44
N ALA A 244 10.65 13.09 12.48
CA ALA A 244 11.44 13.96 11.62
C ALA A 244 11.27 13.60 10.14
N SER A 245 11.32 12.31 9.79
CA SER A 245 11.10 11.82 8.42
C SER A 245 9.67 12.06 7.96
N THR A 246 8.67 11.83 8.82
CA THR A 246 7.26 12.12 8.51
C THR A 246 7.05 13.60 8.20
N ILE A 247 7.60 14.52 9.00
CA ILE A 247 7.46 15.96 8.76
C ILE A 247 8.15 16.37 7.46
N LYS A 248 9.39 15.89 7.23
CA LYS A 248 10.11 16.13 5.96
C LYS A 248 9.33 15.60 4.77
N GLY A 249 8.79 14.39 4.88
CA GLY A 249 8.05 13.73 3.83
C GLY A 249 6.74 14.46 3.50
N ILE A 250 5.96 14.86 4.49
CA ILE A 250 4.75 15.67 4.27
C ILE A 250 5.10 17.00 3.58
N ALA A 251 6.14 17.69 4.03
CA ALA A 251 6.57 18.95 3.40
C ALA A 251 7.02 18.74 1.95
N ALA A 252 7.80 17.69 1.68
CA ALA A 252 8.22 17.33 0.34
C ALA A 252 7.02 16.99 -0.56
N LEU A 253 6.06 16.21 -0.05
CA LEU A 253 4.86 15.82 -0.80
C LEU A 253 3.97 17.02 -1.16
N LEU A 254 3.81 17.97 -0.26
CA LEU A 254 3.09 19.22 -0.54
C LEU A 254 3.80 20.05 -1.60
N LEU A 255 5.14 20.10 -1.58
CA LEU A 255 5.93 20.75 -2.62
C LEU A 255 5.79 20.03 -3.98
N VAL A 256 5.83 18.70 -4.00
CA VAL A 256 5.60 17.91 -5.22
C VAL A 256 4.22 18.21 -5.79
N ARG A 257 3.19 18.18 -4.97
CA ARG A 257 1.83 18.52 -5.41
C ARG A 257 1.73 19.91 -6.00
N TRP A 258 2.32 20.89 -5.33
CA TRP A 258 2.37 22.28 -5.84
C TRP A 258 3.11 22.34 -7.18
N THR A 259 4.23 21.64 -7.31
CA THR A 259 5.03 21.58 -8.54
C THR A 259 4.23 20.94 -9.68
N VAL A 260 3.56 19.83 -9.42
CA VAL A 260 2.71 19.16 -10.42
C VAL A 260 1.57 20.09 -10.86
N ASP A 261 0.88 20.76 -9.93
CA ASP A 261 -0.21 21.69 -10.24
C ASP A 261 0.26 22.88 -11.08
N LYS A 262 1.45 23.44 -10.79
CA LYS A 262 1.92 24.69 -11.41
C LYS A 262 2.80 24.47 -12.63
N LEU A 263 3.63 23.46 -12.64
CA LEU A 263 4.64 23.25 -13.69
C LEU A 263 4.25 22.13 -14.66
N VAL A 264 3.67 21.04 -14.17
CA VAL A 264 3.28 19.92 -15.02
C VAL A 264 1.90 20.16 -15.63
N MET A 265 0.90 20.54 -14.78
CA MET A 265 -0.48 20.77 -15.19
C MET A 265 -0.79 22.26 -15.44
N HIS A 266 0.19 23.03 -15.92
CA HIS A 266 0.13 24.51 -16.02
C HIS A 266 -1.10 25.06 -16.77
N ARG A 267 -1.79 24.28 -17.60
CA ARG A 267 -2.98 24.69 -18.36
C ARG A 267 -4.30 24.43 -17.66
N ILE A 268 -4.31 23.49 -16.70
CA ILE A 268 -5.54 23.07 -16.01
C ILE A 268 -5.21 22.94 -14.53
N ARG A 269 -5.81 23.78 -13.70
CA ARG A 269 -5.63 23.67 -12.25
C ARG A 269 -6.26 22.38 -11.75
N LEU A 270 -5.57 21.66 -10.88
CA LEU A 270 -6.10 20.41 -10.30
C LEU A 270 -7.42 20.63 -9.56
N GLN A 271 -7.57 21.80 -8.93
CA GLN A 271 -8.81 22.19 -8.26
C GLN A 271 -10.00 22.27 -9.24
N ASP A 272 -9.79 22.90 -10.40
CA ASP A 272 -10.84 23.03 -11.44
C ASP A 272 -11.16 21.67 -12.04
N ALA A 273 -10.15 20.79 -12.18
CA ALA A 273 -10.35 19.42 -12.62
C ALA A 273 -11.22 18.60 -11.64
N VAL A 274 -11.06 18.78 -10.33
CA VAL A 274 -11.94 18.18 -9.31
C VAL A 274 -13.36 18.70 -9.45
N GLY A 275 -13.54 20.03 -9.50
CA GLY A 275 -14.86 20.66 -9.60
C GLY A 275 -15.59 20.27 -10.89
N ASN A 276 -14.88 20.12 -12.00
CA ASN A 276 -15.43 19.72 -13.31
C ASN A 276 -15.51 18.18 -13.49
N GLN A 277 -15.21 17.41 -12.46
CA GLN A 277 -15.20 15.95 -12.49
C GLN A 277 -14.30 15.37 -13.60
N ASN A 278 -13.20 16.03 -13.91
CA ASN A 278 -12.26 15.59 -14.94
C ASN A 278 -11.24 14.59 -14.34
N TRP A 279 -11.68 13.35 -14.20
CA TRP A 279 -10.89 12.28 -13.62
C TRP A 279 -9.62 11.96 -14.42
N SER A 280 -9.61 12.19 -15.75
CA SER A 280 -8.45 11.90 -16.60
C SER A 280 -7.25 12.78 -16.26
N VAL A 281 -7.51 14.08 -16.00
CA VAL A 281 -6.47 15.01 -15.56
C VAL A 281 -5.95 14.65 -14.18
N LEU A 282 -6.85 14.27 -13.26
CA LEU A 282 -6.48 13.87 -11.91
C LEU A 282 -5.68 12.57 -11.91
N LEU A 283 -6.06 11.59 -12.74
CA LEU A 283 -5.31 10.34 -12.87
C LEU A 283 -3.86 10.60 -13.31
N LEU A 284 -3.68 11.43 -14.33
CA LEU A 284 -2.35 11.80 -14.81
C LEU A 284 -1.55 12.53 -13.72
N ALA A 285 -2.18 13.46 -13.03
CA ALA A 285 -1.52 14.22 -11.96
C ALA A 285 -1.14 13.34 -10.76
N GLU A 286 -2.04 12.47 -10.31
CA GLU A 286 -1.76 11.59 -9.16
C GLU A 286 -0.72 10.52 -9.52
N CYS A 287 -0.71 9.99 -10.75
CA CYS A 287 0.38 9.14 -11.20
C CYS A 287 1.75 9.85 -11.15
N ALA A 288 1.80 11.12 -11.56
CA ALA A 288 3.03 11.92 -11.47
C ALA A 288 3.44 12.18 -10.01
N ILE A 289 2.47 12.51 -9.13
CA ILE A 289 2.71 12.75 -7.71
C ILE A 289 3.19 11.46 -7.02
N ILE A 290 2.53 10.34 -7.24
CA ILE A 290 2.91 9.04 -6.67
C ILE A 290 4.28 8.61 -7.17
N GLY A 291 4.54 8.73 -8.48
CA GLY A 291 5.86 8.39 -9.05
C GLY A 291 6.98 9.24 -8.45
N TRP A 292 6.72 10.54 -8.25
CA TRP A 292 7.69 11.43 -7.62
C TRP A 292 7.85 11.15 -6.12
N ALA A 293 6.75 10.80 -5.41
CA ALA A 293 6.79 10.41 -4.01
C ALA A 293 7.64 9.15 -3.79
N LEU A 294 7.52 8.14 -4.66
CA LEU A 294 8.36 6.94 -4.64
C LEU A 294 9.84 7.30 -4.76
N TRP A 295 10.19 8.21 -5.68
CA TRP A 295 11.57 8.63 -5.87
C TRP A 295 12.11 9.45 -4.68
N ILE A 296 11.30 10.36 -4.12
CA ILE A 296 11.69 11.20 -2.97
C ILE A 296 11.80 10.37 -1.69
N ALA A 297 11.01 9.33 -1.54
CA ALA A 297 11.02 8.46 -0.35
C ALA A 297 12.44 7.94 -0.03
N ASP A 298 13.25 7.67 -1.05
CA ASP A 298 14.63 7.20 -0.89
C ASP A 298 15.58 8.26 -0.28
N PHE A 299 15.15 9.53 -0.18
CA PHE A 299 15.96 10.64 0.35
C PHE A 299 15.45 11.19 1.69
N ILE A 300 14.40 10.61 2.25
CA ILE A 300 13.78 11.04 3.50
C ILE A 300 14.27 10.24 4.68
#